data_9ec72bbb5d7b3b96b70333e231432cb9
#
_entry.id   9ec72bbb5d7b3b96b70333e231432cb9
#
_cell.length_a   1.000
_cell.length_b   1.000
_cell.length_c   1.000
_cell.angle_alpha   90.00
_cell.angle_beta   90.00
_cell.angle_gamma   90.00
#
_symmetry.space_group_name_H-M   'P 1'
#
loop_
_entity.id
_entity.type
_entity.pdbx_description
1 polymer ?
#
loop_
_entity_poly.entity_id
_entity_poly.type
_entity_poly.pdbx_seq_one_letter_code
_entity_poly.pdbx_strand_id
1 'polypeptide(L)'
;MAWTEPQFHQDLQPEPKLPLSNLLARTTFSSAVLILLLLTAFVGPCKAGPPQPARPPLLSGQPFIIFWGIPDSSCSGRPDLTSFGMEREGRVAIFHEDTLGNYPYFVDKNTPVNGGLPQHTRLDSHIQKTQQDLETSLPAPRYLGLGVVRWAEWFPQWSRNQEKQAMYQEASRNLMKSFFPNWNPEEVEKWSQVDFEAAAQSVMTETLRELKRLRPKALWGFSPYPGCYSDPTQVMLANYTGRCPPAEMALNDQLLWLWKRCSALYPLLTLEKLQGGTSGARLYLSGQIKEALRVSSLAQAEFDLPVFPLIKSVYASTKTFLSQADLVNTIGESAATGAAGVVIWERSETKIEVKTNRECQDLAEFVRKVLGPYTVNVTMATQLCSASLCQGKGRCVRQNPDSSAYLHLPPPSTVAEKVTEKAETAKSTDQPDTDIKTAEPDPAEIWKKDFQCQWYKTADGDASDRQSPKDGASVGGKAEGNTGGVAGITIASSTKSASETEFRGSDSPDTGSPMPSLEAPADDGASPTAAPNMTILLLLVAGSLCLGP
;
A
#
# COMPACT_ATOMS: atom_id res chain seq x y z
N MET A 1 -44.23 60.52 36.44
CA MET A 1 -45.29 60.86 37.42
C MET A 1 -45.75 59.60 38.07
N ALA A 2 -45.61 59.65 39.42
CA ALA A 2 -46.25 58.89 40.52
C ALA A 2 -46.01 57.36 40.55
N TRP A 3 -45.14 56.84 41.35
CA TRP A 3 -45.18 56.61 42.83
C TRP A 3 -46.40 55.84 43.28
N THR A 4 -46.20 54.59 43.78
CA THR A 4 -46.47 54.17 45.17
C THR A 4 -46.05 52.71 45.45
N GLU A 5 -45.13 52.59 46.41
CA GLU A 5 -44.92 51.45 47.34
C GLU A 5 -45.96 51.57 48.51
N PRO A 6 -45.94 50.69 49.53
CA PRO A 6 -45.60 49.29 49.80
C PRO A 6 -46.70 48.51 50.56
N GLN A 7 -46.51 47.22 50.81
CA GLN A 7 -46.80 46.68 52.16
C GLN A 7 -46.29 45.25 52.38
N PHE A 8 -45.63 45.13 53.53
CA PHE A 8 -45.14 43.91 54.20
C PHE A 8 -46.23 42.97 54.58
N HIS A 9 -46.00 41.62 54.37
CA HIS A 9 -46.48 40.61 55.26
C HIS A 9 -45.42 39.51 55.41
N GLN A 10 -44.86 39.37 56.62
CA GLN A 10 -44.12 38.20 57.12
C GLN A 10 -45.08 37.02 57.23
N ASP A 11 -44.63 35.88 56.62
CA ASP A 11 -45.10 34.59 57.12
C ASP A 11 -44.02 33.55 57.06
N LEU A 12 -43.90 32.80 58.11
CA LEU A 12 -42.92 31.79 58.52
C LEU A 12 -42.59 30.75 57.43
N GLN A 13 -41.33 30.52 57.27
CA GLN A 13 -40.80 29.38 56.51
C GLN A 13 -40.84 28.11 57.35
N PRO A 14 -41.17 26.93 56.74
CA PRO A 14 -40.72 25.63 57.23
C PRO A 14 -39.43 25.20 56.55
N GLU A 15 -38.52 24.63 57.29
CA GLU A 15 -37.23 24.10 56.87
C GLU A 15 -37.34 23.12 55.68
N PRO A 16 -36.41 23.16 54.70
CA PRO A 16 -36.39 22.18 53.61
C PRO A 16 -35.76 20.87 54.09
N LYS A 17 -36.58 19.82 54.10
CA LYS A 17 -36.09 18.43 54.15
C LYS A 17 -35.34 18.13 52.87
N LEU A 18 -34.01 17.92 52.95
CA LEU A 18 -33.17 17.47 51.87
C LEU A 18 -33.65 16.10 51.32
N PRO A 19 -33.90 15.96 50.03
CA PRO A 19 -34.30 14.66 49.49
C PRO A 19 -33.13 13.69 49.46
N LEU A 20 -33.39 12.47 49.96
CA LEU A 20 -32.43 11.33 49.99
C LEU A 20 -31.91 10.94 48.58
N SER A 21 -32.46 11.51 47.50
CA SER A 21 -32.05 11.22 46.12
C SER A 21 -30.66 11.73 45.73
N ASN A 22 -30.11 12.71 46.44
CA ASN A 22 -28.78 13.26 46.11
C ASN A 22 -27.60 12.44 46.66
N LEU A 23 -27.83 11.55 47.66
CA LEU A 23 -26.78 10.66 48.15
C LEU A 23 -26.57 9.45 47.21
N LEU A 24 -27.66 8.92 46.63
CA LEU A 24 -27.58 7.81 45.67
C LEU A 24 -26.92 8.23 44.34
N ALA A 25 -27.17 9.48 43.89
CA ALA A 25 -26.54 9.98 42.67
C ALA A 25 -25.02 10.21 42.82
N ARG A 26 -24.53 10.59 44.01
CA ARG A 26 -23.10 10.75 44.26
C ARG A 26 -22.35 9.42 44.37
N THR A 27 -22.96 8.39 44.91
CA THR A 27 -22.33 7.06 45.00
C THR A 27 -22.31 6.34 43.67
N THR A 28 -23.31 6.51 42.82
CA THR A 28 -23.32 5.92 41.46
C THR A 28 -22.32 6.61 40.51
N PHE A 29 -22.12 7.94 40.64
CA PHE A 29 -21.12 8.66 39.87
C PHE A 29 -19.69 8.25 40.24
N SER A 30 -19.40 8.05 41.54
CA SER A 30 -18.11 7.55 42.01
C SER A 30 -17.84 6.13 41.55
N SER A 31 -18.84 5.25 41.53
CA SER A 31 -18.70 3.88 41.04
C SER A 31 -18.47 3.82 39.52
N ALA A 32 -19.15 4.66 38.74
CA ALA A 32 -18.95 4.74 37.30
C ALA A 32 -17.54 5.24 36.94
N VAL A 33 -17.01 6.23 37.66
CA VAL A 33 -15.65 6.73 37.50
C VAL A 33 -14.63 5.67 37.92
N LEU A 34 -14.88 4.91 38.98
CA LEU A 34 -14.01 3.82 39.43
C LEU A 34 -13.99 2.67 38.41
N ILE A 35 -15.13 2.32 37.86
CA ILE A 35 -15.25 1.31 36.78
C ILE A 35 -14.53 1.80 35.51
N LEU A 36 -14.64 3.08 35.16
CA LEU A 36 -13.94 3.65 34.01
C LEU A 36 -12.42 3.65 34.23
N LEU A 37 -11.95 3.98 35.43
CA LEU A 37 -10.53 3.94 35.82
C LEU A 37 -10.01 2.49 35.88
N LEU A 38 -10.82 1.53 36.33
CA LEU A 38 -10.45 0.12 36.29
C LEU A 38 -10.40 -0.41 34.84
N LEU A 39 -11.34 -0.03 33.98
CA LEU A 39 -11.31 -0.40 32.56
C LEU A 39 -10.09 0.20 31.84
N THR A 40 -9.68 1.43 32.16
CA THR A 40 -8.47 2.04 31.58
C THR A 40 -7.18 1.42 32.15
N ALA A 41 -7.18 0.91 33.37
CA ALA A 41 -6.03 0.22 33.97
C ALA A 41 -5.80 -1.19 33.36
N PHE A 42 -6.85 -1.81 32.80
CA PHE A 42 -6.74 -3.09 32.09
C PHE A 42 -6.45 -2.95 30.59
N VAL A 43 -6.54 -1.76 30.01
CA VAL A 43 -6.03 -1.47 28.68
C VAL A 43 -4.52 -1.24 28.78
N GLY A 44 -3.78 -2.32 29.03
CA GLY A 44 -2.33 -2.31 28.83
C GLY A 44 -2.03 -1.90 27.38
N PRO A 45 -0.86 -1.33 27.07
CA PRO A 45 -0.49 -1.04 25.70
C PRO A 45 -0.65 -2.33 24.89
N CYS A 46 -1.58 -2.34 23.93
CA CYS A 46 -1.70 -3.43 22.98
C CYS A 46 -0.34 -3.56 22.31
N LYS A 47 0.46 -4.54 22.73
CA LYS A 47 1.65 -4.91 21.95
C LYS A 47 1.13 -5.34 20.60
N ALA A 48 1.51 -4.62 19.57
CA ALA A 48 1.28 -5.07 18.21
C ALA A 48 1.72 -6.53 18.12
N GLY A 49 0.84 -7.40 17.67
CA GLY A 49 1.17 -8.80 17.41
C GLY A 49 2.33 -8.90 16.42
N PRO A 50 2.94 -10.07 16.26
CA PRO A 50 3.96 -10.26 15.24
C PRO A 50 3.37 -9.87 13.87
N PRO A 51 4.16 -9.21 12.99
CA PRO A 51 3.70 -8.81 11.67
C PRO A 51 3.20 -10.05 10.89
N GLN A 52 2.14 -9.87 10.10
CA GLN A 52 1.66 -10.93 9.21
C GLN A 52 2.78 -11.41 8.28
N PRO A 53 2.77 -12.69 7.88
CA PRO A 53 3.74 -13.20 6.92
C PRO A 53 3.67 -12.40 5.61
N ALA A 54 4.80 -12.17 4.99
CA ALA A 54 4.87 -11.54 3.67
C ALA A 54 4.78 -12.61 2.56
N ARG A 55 4.36 -12.20 1.38
CA ARG A 55 4.53 -13.00 0.18
C ARG A 55 6.02 -13.21 -0.10
N PRO A 56 6.46 -14.42 -0.53
CA PRO A 56 7.83 -14.63 -1.00
C PRO A 56 8.23 -13.62 -2.09
N PRO A 57 9.51 -13.24 -2.16
CA PRO A 57 9.97 -12.26 -3.13
C PRO A 57 9.76 -12.78 -4.57
N LEU A 58 9.55 -11.85 -5.50
CA LEU A 58 9.36 -12.16 -6.93
C LEU A 58 10.56 -12.90 -7.52
N LEU A 59 11.76 -12.52 -7.10
CA LEU A 59 13.03 -13.16 -7.45
C LEU A 59 13.65 -13.74 -6.19
N SER A 60 13.96 -15.02 -6.22
CA SER A 60 14.52 -15.74 -5.08
C SER A 60 15.81 -15.07 -4.59
N GLY A 61 15.96 -14.92 -3.28
CA GLY A 61 17.13 -14.29 -2.65
C GLY A 61 17.17 -12.76 -2.73
N GLN A 62 16.14 -12.12 -3.32
CA GLN A 62 16.05 -10.66 -3.43
C GLN A 62 14.86 -10.12 -2.61
N PRO A 63 15.04 -9.86 -1.32
CA PRO A 63 13.96 -9.40 -0.44
C PRO A 63 13.44 -8.01 -0.80
N PHE A 64 14.24 -7.20 -1.50
CA PHE A 64 13.90 -5.88 -2.01
C PHE A 64 14.47 -5.70 -3.41
N ILE A 65 13.62 -5.37 -4.39
CA ILE A 65 13.98 -5.30 -5.81
C ILE A 65 13.74 -3.88 -6.33
N ILE A 66 14.69 -3.37 -7.09
CA ILE A 66 14.55 -2.08 -7.76
C ILE A 66 14.28 -2.33 -9.25
N PHE A 67 13.11 -1.91 -9.70
CA PHE A 67 12.67 -2.04 -11.07
C PHE A 67 12.83 -0.73 -11.83
N TRP A 68 13.32 -0.84 -13.05
CA TRP A 68 13.42 0.28 -13.98
C TRP A 68 12.23 0.26 -14.94
N GLY A 69 11.30 1.16 -14.75
CA GLY A 69 10.07 1.30 -15.55
C GLY A 69 10.10 2.46 -16.55
N ILE A 70 11.27 3.09 -16.79
CA ILE A 70 11.45 4.10 -17.84
C ILE A 70 11.70 3.38 -19.15
N PRO A 71 10.87 3.57 -20.19
CA PRO A 71 11.04 2.86 -21.46
C PRO A 71 12.37 3.17 -22.13
N ASP A 72 13.02 2.15 -22.69
CA ASP A 72 14.26 2.29 -23.46
C ASP A 72 14.10 3.19 -24.69
N SER A 73 12.89 3.24 -25.26
CA SER A 73 12.57 4.10 -26.41
C SER A 73 12.66 5.60 -26.10
N SER A 74 12.68 5.98 -24.83
CA SER A 74 12.76 7.41 -24.43
C SER A 74 14.19 7.98 -24.53
N CYS A 75 15.22 7.14 -24.64
CA CYS A 75 16.63 7.58 -24.70
C CYS A 75 17.45 6.79 -25.69
N SER A 76 18.25 7.47 -26.51
CA SER A 76 19.23 6.85 -27.44
C SER A 76 20.46 6.26 -26.74
N GLY A 77 20.82 6.75 -25.56
CA GLY A 77 21.90 6.23 -24.72
C GLY A 77 21.33 5.60 -23.45
N ARG A 78 21.49 4.28 -23.32
CA ARG A 78 20.96 3.55 -22.16
C ARG A 78 21.91 3.64 -20.97
N PRO A 79 21.45 4.00 -19.77
CA PRO A 79 22.25 3.81 -18.57
C PRO A 79 22.50 2.32 -18.34
N ASP A 80 23.69 1.97 -17.87
CA ASP A 80 23.96 0.61 -17.43
C ASP A 80 23.25 0.35 -16.08
N LEU A 81 22.12 -0.34 -16.14
CA LEU A 81 21.30 -0.64 -14.98
C LEU A 81 21.72 -1.95 -14.30
N THR A 82 22.28 -2.87 -15.08
CA THR A 82 22.58 -4.24 -14.61
C THR A 82 23.74 -4.25 -13.64
N SER A 83 24.76 -3.41 -13.87
CA SER A 83 25.89 -3.25 -12.95
C SER A 83 25.46 -2.70 -11.56
N PHE A 84 24.29 -2.10 -11.49
CA PHE A 84 23.71 -1.57 -10.25
C PHE A 84 22.59 -2.45 -9.67
N GLY A 85 22.39 -3.68 -10.18
CA GLY A 85 21.41 -4.63 -9.67
C GLY A 85 19.96 -4.20 -9.87
N MET A 86 19.69 -3.31 -10.82
CA MET A 86 18.33 -2.90 -11.17
C MET A 86 17.74 -3.85 -12.22
N GLU A 87 16.49 -4.29 -11.99
CA GLU A 87 15.74 -5.07 -12.96
C GLU A 87 15.26 -4.20 -14.10
N ARG A 88 15.48 -4.66 -15.33
CA ARG A 88 15.21 -3.90 -16.55
C ARG A 88 13.76 -3.97 -17.00
N GLU A 89 13.46 -3.19 -18.04
CA GLU A 89 12.34 -3.36 -18.94
C GLU A 89 12.13 -4.84 -19.29
N GLY A 90 10.89 -5.30 -19.36
CA GLY A 90 10.55 -6.71 -19.51
C GLY A 90 10.17 -7.39 -18.19
N ARG A 91 10.44 -6.75 -17.03
CA ARG A 91 9.93 -7.13 -15.71
C ARG A 91 8.90 -6.15 -15.17
N VAL A 92 8.69 -5.02 -15.85
CA VAL A 92 7.70 -4.00 -15.49
C VAL A 92 6.92 -3.61 -16.73
N ALA A 93 5.61 -3.69 -16.66
CA ALA A 93 4.70 -3.14 -17.65
C ALA A 93 3.80 -2.11 -16.98
N ILE A 94 3.82 -0.88 -17.47
CA ILE A 94 2.99 0.22 -16.99
C ILE A 94 2.01 0.59 -18.11
N PHE A 95 0.74 0.40 -17.84
CA PHE A 95 -0.35 0.72 -18.75
C PHE A 95 -1.01 2.03 -18.34
N HIS A 96 -1.05 2.96 -19.25
CA HIS A 96 -1.66 4.27 -19.06
C HIS A 96 -3.10 4.29 -19.57
N GLU A 97 -3.78 5.41 -19.41
CA GLU A 97 -5.17 5.61 -19.81
C GLU A 97 -5.45 5.37 -21.31
N ASP A 98 -4.44 5.53 -22.14
CA ASP A 98 -4.51 5.38 -23.60
C ASP A 98 -3.89 4.07 -24.12
N THR A 99 -3.33 3.22 -23.24
CA THR A 99 -2.57 2.03 -23.65
C THR A 99 -3.21 0.72 -23.25
N LEU A 100 -4.34 0.73 -22.54
CA LEU A 100 -5.04 -0.48 -22.10
C LEU A 100 -6.55 -0.34 -22.13
N GLY A 101 -7.18 -1.06 -23.05
CA GLY A 101 -8.63 -1.09 -23.16
C GLY A 101 -9.22 0.26 -23.59
N ASN A 102 -10.53 0.38 -23.40
CA ASN A 102 -11.25 1.62 -23.65
C ASN A 102 -11.53 2.34 -22.33
N TYR A 103 -10.48 2.75 -21.61
CA TYR A 103 -10.63 3.51 -20.38
C TYR A 103 -11.29 4.87 -20.68
N PRO A 104 -12.39 5.23 -19.99
CA PRO A 104 -13.08 6.50 -20.22
C PRO A 104 -12.41 7.64 -19.44
N TYR A 105 -12.16 8.77 -20.09
CA TYR A 105 -11.65 9.96 -19.43
C TYR A 105 -11.92 11.24 -20.23
N PHE A 106 -11.68 12.39 -19.61
CA PHE A 106 -11.74 13.68 -20.27
C PHE A 106 -10.34 14.25 -20.45
N VAL A 107 -9.99 14.67 -21.67
CA VAL A 107 -8.77 15.46 -21.92
C VAL A 107 -8.93 16.87 -21.37
N ASP A 108 -10.11 17.44 -21.56
CA ASP A 108 -10.61 18.66 -20.98
C ASP A 108 -12.14 18.55 -20.82
N LYS A 109 -12.77 19.52 -20.17
CA LYS A 109 -14.21 19.49 -19.85
C LYS A 109 -15.13 19.14 -21.05
N ASN A 110 -14.70 19.41 -22.29
CA ASN A 110 -15.51 19.26 -23.50
C ASN A 110 -15.01 18.13 -24.41
N THR A 111 -13.90 17.48 -24.08
CA THR A 111 -13.26 16.49 -24.95
C THR A 111 -13.23 15.11 -24.28
N PRO A 112 -14.34 14.35 -24.36
CA PRO A 112 -14.41 13.00 -23.83
C PRO A 112 -13.66 12.00 -24.71
N VAL A 113 -12.93 11.08 -24.07
CA VAL A 113 -12.34 9.89 -24.69
C VAL A 113 -13.11 8.68 -24.17
N ASN A 114 -13.48 7.76 -25.05
CA ASN A 114 -14.28 6.57 -24.71
C ASN A 114 -15.56 6.89 -23.91
N GLY A 115 -16.18 8.04 -24.20
CA GLY A 115 -17.40 8.51 -23.54
C GLY A 115 -17.18 9.33 -22.28
N GLY A 116 -15.93 9.51 -21.83
CA GLY A 116 -15.54 10.40 -20.72
C GLY A 116 -15.85 9.84 -19.33
N LEU A 117 -17.00 9.24 -19.12
CA LEU A 117 -17.48 8.75 -17.82
C LEU A 117 -17.41 7.22 -17.72
N PRO A 118 -17.14 6.64 -16.54
CA PRO A 118 -17.20 5.19 -16.33
C PRO A 118 -18.57 4.60 -16.68
N GLN A 119 -19.67 5.33 -16.48
CA GLN A 119 -21.03 4.92 -16.85
C GLN A 119 -21.23 4.72 -18.37
N HIS A 120 -20.40 5.33 -19.19
CA HIS A 120 -20.46 5.17 -20.64
C HIS A 120 -19.63 3.99 -21.18
N THR A 121 -18.95 3.27 -20.29
CA THR A 121 -18.07 2.16 -20.70
C THR A 121 -18.90 0.97 -21.19
N ARG A 122 -18.71 0.61 -22.47
CA ARG A 122 -19.18 -0.67 -22.99
C ARG A 122 -18.19 -1.76 -22.58
N LEU A 123 -18.54 -2.49 -21.52
CA LEU A 123 -17.62 -3.37 -20.83
C LEU A 123 -17.05 -4.46 -21.72
N ASP A 124 -17.89 -5.09 -22.57
CA ASP A 124 -17.44 -6.14 -23.51
C ASP A 124 -16.39 -5.61 -24.49
N SER A 125 -16.65 -4.44 -25.09
CA SER A 125 -15.71 -3.78 -26.00
C SER A 125 -14.42 -3.37 -25.30
N HIS A 126 -14.53 -2.89 -24.05
CA HIS A 126 -13.38 -2.55 -23.22
C HIS A 126 -12.51 -3.78 -22.92
N ILE A 127 -13.11 -4.91 -22.54
CA ILE A 127 -12.40 -6.16 -22.24
C ILE A 127 -11.75 -6.73 -23.50
N GLN A 128 -12.46 -6.74 -24.64
CA GLN A 128 -11.88 -7.19 -25.90
C GLN A 128 -10.65 -6.35 -26.30
N LYS A 129 -10.72 -5.03 -26.15
CA LYS A 129 -9.57 -4.14 -26.40
C LYS A 129 -8.45 -4.39 -25.41
N THR A 130 -8.77 -4.61 -24.12
CA THR A 130 -7.79 -4.97 -23.07
C THR A 130 -7.01 -6.23 -23.44
N GLN A 131 -7.67 -7.26 -23.97
CA GLN A 131 -7.01 -8.48 -24.45
C GLN A 131 -6.01 -8.18 -25.56
N GLN A 132 -6.44 -7.44 -26.58
CA GLN A 132 -5.60 -7.08 -27.74
C GLN A 132 -4.37 -6.28 -27.32
N ASP A 133 -4.56 -5.27 -26.46
CA ASP A 133 -3.48 -4.42 -25.98
C ASP A 133 -2.47 -5.22 -25.12
N LEU A 134 -2.99 -6.11 -24.28
CA LEU A 134 -2.15 -6.96 -23.44
C LEU A 134 -1.36 -7.97 -24.27
N GLU A 135 -1.95 -8.58 -25.29
CA GLU A 135 -1.26 -9.51 -26.18
C GLU A 135 -0.15 -8.82 -26.96
N THR A 136 -0.39 -7.59 -27.39
CA THR A 136 0.61 -6.76 -28.09
C THR A 136 1.75 -6.35 -27.18
N SER A 137 1.44 -5.86 -25.97
CA SER A 137 2.44 -5.29 -25.05
C SER A 137 3.18 -6.36 -24.25
N LEU A 138 2.52 -7.46 -23.89
CA LEU A 138 3.07 -8.57 -23.12
C LEU A 138 2.74 -9.91 -23.77
N PRO A 139 3.38 -10.26 -24.89
CA PRO A 139 3.03 -11.47 -25.65
C PRO A 139 3.29 -12.77 -24.87
N ALA A 140 4.20 -12.78 -23.89
CA ALA A 140 4.54 -13.97 -23.11
C ALA A 140 3.41 -14.38 -22.13
N PRO A 141 2.72 -15.53 -22.29
CA PRO A 141 1.64 -15.93 -21.39
C PRO A 141 2.10 -16.15 -19.93
N ARG A 142 3.37 -16.52 -19.75
CA ARG A 142 3.98 -16.75 -18.43
C ARG A 142 4.80 -15.55 -17.95
N TYR A 143 4.41 -14.34 -18.37
CA TYR A 143 5.06 -13.14 -17.90
C TYR A 143 5.16 -13.11 -16.38
N LEU A 144 6.37 -13.00 -15.86
CA LEU A 144 6.69 -12.89 -14.44
C LEU A 144 7.29 -11.51 -14.20
N GLY A 145 6.52 -10.61 -13.64
CA GLY A 145 6.91 -9.22 -13.41
C GLY A 145 5.78 -8.41 -12.81
N LEU A 146 5.94 -7.10 -12.83
CA LEU A 146 4.95 -6.14 -12.34
C LEU A 146 4.03 -5.73 -13.46
N GLY A 147 2.72 -5.72 -13.19
CA GLY A 147 1.68 -5.21 -14.08
C GLY A 147 0.97 -4.03 -13.42
N VAL A 148 1.32 -2.83 -13.81
CA VAL A 148 0.81 -1.59 -13.21
C VAL A 148 -0.20 -0.95 -14.14
N VAL A 149 -1.46 -0.82 -13.69
CA VAL A 149 -2.48 -0.04 -14.40
C VAL A 149 -2.48 1.37 -13.82
N ARG A 150 -1.93 2.32 -14.58
CA ARG A 150 -1.78 3.72 -14.16
C ARG A 150 -2.94 4.56 -14.67
N TRP A 151 -4.12 4.35 -14.07
CA TRP A 151 -5.32 5.13 -14.33
C TRP A 151 -5.53 6.15 -13.22
N ALA A 152 -5.43 7.43 -13.54
CA ALA A 152 -5.43 8.50 -12.57
C ALA A 152 -6.31 9.69 -12.98
N GLU A 153 -7.08 9.55 -14.05
CA GLU A 153 -7.92 10.63 -14.54
C GLU A 153 -9.12 10.87 -13.63
N TRP A 154 -9.66 9.81 -13.03
CA TRP A 154 -10.70 9.87 -12.00
C TRP A 154 -10.44 8.85 -10.89
N PHE A 155 -11.04 9.10 -9.72
CA PHE A 155 -11.05 8.15 -8.61
C PHE A 155 -12.37 7.37 -8.58
N PRO A 156 -12.36 6.07 -8.23
CA PRO A 156 -13.60 5.28 -8.17
C PRO A 156 -14.58 5.77 -7.10
N GLN A 157 -14.13 6.57 -6.16
CA GLN A 157 -14.93 7.16 -5.09
C GLN A 157 -15.35 8.57 -5.48
N TRP A 158 -16.64 8.84 -5.42
CA TRP A 158 -17.24 10.14 -5.76
C TRP A 158 -16.56 11.31 -5.06
N SER A 159 -16.39 11.20 -3.74
CA SER A 159 -15.85 12.27 -2.91
C SER A 159 -14.41 12.67 -3.22
N ARG A 160 -13.62 11.78 -3.85
CA ARG A 160 -12.23 12.06 -4.24
C ARG A 160 -12.10 12.80 -5.56
N ASN A 161 -13.18 12.90 -6.35
CA ASN A 161 -13.16 13.61 -7.62
C ASN A 161 -13.42 15.11 -7.41
N GLN A 162 -12.42 15.80 -6.87
CA GLN A 162 -12.45 17.24 -6.59
C GLN A 162 -11.45 17.99 -7.46
N GLU A 163 -11.44 19.29 -7.42
CA GLU A 163 -10.54 20.18 -8.18
C GLU A 163 -10.55 19.86 -9.69
N LYS A 164 -9.46 19.33 -10.22
CA LYS A 164 -9.34 18.96 -11.64
C LYS A 164 -10.33 17.86 -12.03
N GLN A 165 -10.63 16.95 -11.12
CA GLN A 165 -11.56 15.82 -11.34
C GLN A 165 -13.04 16.22 -11.09
N ALA A 166 -13.35 17.42 -10.62
CA ALA A 166 -14.73 17.85 -10.39
C ALA A 166 -15.61 17.80 -11.65
N MET A 167 -14.98 17.85 -12.83
CA MET A 167 -15.66 17.69 -14.12
C MET A 167 -16.39 16.35 -14.26
N TYR A 168 -15.89 15.28 -13.64
CA TYR A 168 -16.52 13.96 -13.65
C TYR A 168 -17.82 13.95 -12.86
N GLN A 169 -17.86 14.63 -11.71
CA GLN A 169 -19.08 14.80 -10.94
C GLN A 169 -20.10 15.64 -11.70
N GLU A 170 -19.67 16.76 -12.29
CA GLU A 170 -20.55 17.64 -13.07
C GLU A 170 -21.14 16.89 -14.29
N ALA A 171 -20.31 16.18 -15.05
CA ALA A 171 -20.75 15.41 -16.20
C ALA A 171 -21.73 14.29 -15.81
N SER A 172 -21.47 13.60 -14.67
CA SER A 172 -22.37 12.56 -14.14
C SER A 172 -23.73 13.12 -13.72
N ARG A 173 -23.76 14.30 -13.06
CA ARG A 173 -25.03 14.98 -12.73
C ARG A 173 -25.80 15.38 -14.00
N ASN A 174 -25.12 15.87 -15.01
CA ASN A 174 -25.73 16.22 -16.29
C ASN A 174 -26.30 14.99 -17.01
N LEU A 175 -25.56 13.87 -16.96
CA LEU A 175 -26.05 12.60 -17.49
C LEU A 175 -27.34 12.18 -16.78
N MET A 176 -27.35 12.18 -15.45
CA MET A 176 -28.53 11.80 -14.65
C MET A 176 -29.72 12.71 -14.90
N LYS A 177 -29.53 14.04 -15.00
CA LYS A 177 -30.57 15.00 -15.35
C LYS A 177 -31.15 14.78 -16.75
N SER A 178 -30.34 14.29 -17.70
CA SER A 178 -30.83 14.01 -19.06
C SER A 178 -31.81 12.84 -19.09
N PHE A 179 -31.65 11.86 -18.21
CA PHE A 179 -32.58 10.74 -18.08
C PHE A 179 -33.78 11.06 -17.18
N PHE A 180 -33.56 11.87 -16.13
CA PHE A 180 -34.56 12.18 -15.10
C PHE A 180 -34.68 13.69 -14.89
N PRO A 181 -35.24 14.44 -15.85
CA PRO A 181 -35.29 15.92 -15.82
C PRO A 181 -36.12 16.48 -14.65
N ASN A 182 -37.05 15.68 -14.10
CA ASN A 182 -37.95 16.08 -13.00
C ASN A 182 -37.39 15.80 -11.61
N TRP A 183 -36.22 15.16 -11.49
CA TRP A 183 -35.62 14.88 -10.19
C TRP A 183 -35.11 16.18 -9.53
N ASN A 184 -35.25 16.23 -8.20
CA ASN A 184 -34.69 17.31 -7.42
C ASN A 184 -33.14 17.21 -7.34
N PRO A 185 -32.45 18.27 -6.96
CA PRO A 185 -30.97 18.26 -6.91
C PRO A 185 -30.37 17.18 -6.00
N GLU A 186 -31.04 16.83 -4.91
CA GLU A 186 -30.56 15.79 -3.96
C GLU A 186 -30.66 14.39 -4.55
N GLU A 187 -31.75 14.10 -5.24
CA GLU A 187 -31.91 12.83 -5.99
C GLU A 187 -30.85 12.71 -7.09
N VAL A 188 -30.65 13.78 -7.87
CA VAL A 188 -29.62 13.82 -8.91
C VAL A 188 -28.23 13.57 -8.33
N GLU A 189 -27.88 14.24 -7.22
CA GLU A 189 -26.58 14.05 -6.55
C GLU A 189 -26.40 12.61 -6.09
N LYS A 190 -27.36 12.09 -5.32
CA LYS A 190 -27.32 10.74 -4.77
C LYS A 190 -27.15 9.67 -5.85
N TRP A 191 -27.99 9.73 -6.89
CA TRP A 191 -27.97 8.69 -7.91
C TRP A 191 -26.80 8.85 -8.90
N SER A 192 -26.31 10.07 -9.14
CA SER A 192 -25.06 10.30 -9.88
C SER A 192 -23.87 9.65 -9.19
N GLN A 193 -23.80 9.77 -7.85
CA GLN A 193 -22.76 9.11 -7.05
C GLN A 193 -22.85 7.59 -7.16
N VAL A 194 -24.04 7.02 -6.90
CA VAL A 194 -24.26 5.57 -6.89
C VAL A 194 -23.90 4.96 -8.26
N ASP A 195 -24.37 5.57 -9.35
CA ASP A 195 -24.13 5.08 -10.70
C ASP A 195 -22.66 5.20 -11.11
N PHE A 196 -22.03 6.34 -10.79
CA PHE A 196 -20.60 6.56 -11.03
C PHE A 196 -19.72 5.53 -10.32
N GLU A 197 -19.92 5.37 -9.01
CA GLU A 197 -19.09 4.46 -8.18
C GLU A 197 -19.29 3.00 -8.60
N ALA A 198 -20.52 2.59 -8.92
CA ALA A 198 -20.82 1.24 -9.42
C ALA A 198 -20.15 0.96 -10.77
N ALA A 199 -20.26 1.90 -11.71
CA ALA A 199 -19.62 1.78 -13.02
C ALA A 199 -18.09 1.77 -12.91
N ALA A 200 -17.51 2.65 -12.10
CA ALA A 200 -16.08 2.71 -11.85
C ALA A 200 -15.54 1.39 -11.24
N GLN A 201 -16.25 0.86 -10.24
CA GLN A 201 -15.94 -0.44 -9.64
C GLN A 201 -16.00 -1.57 -10.67
N SER A 202 -17.00 -1.58 -11.52
CA SER A 202 -17.18 -2.59 -12.56
C SER A 202 -16.01 -2.57 -13.57
N VAL A 203 -15.69 -1.40 -14.12
CA VAL A 203 -14.58 -1.24 -15.08
C VAL A 203 -13.26 -1.72 -14.47
N MET A 204 -12.90 -1.27 -13.26
CA MET A 204 -11.65 -1.63 -12.63
C MET A 204 -11.58 -3.13 -12.26
N THR A 205 -12.69 -3.69 -11.76
CA THR A 205 -12.76 -5.10 -11.36
C THR A 205 -12.63 -6.04 -12.56
N GLU A 206 -13.38 -5.78 -13.62
CA GLU A 206 -13.36 -6.63 -14.81
C GLU A 206 -12.04 -6.54 -15.55
N THR A 207 -11.42 -5.37 -15.60
CA THR A 207 -10.07 -5.20 -16.13
C THR A 207 -9.07 -6.07 -15.36
N LEU A 208 -9.03 -5.99 -14.03
CA LEU A 208 -8.12 -6.83 -13.22
C LEU A 208 -8.39 -8.33 -13.40
N ARG A 209 -9.66 -8.72 -13.47
CA ARG A 209 -10.04 -10.11 -13.70
C ARG A 209 -9.44 -10.63 -15.01
N GLU A 210 -9.57 -9.85 -16.07
CA GLU A 210 -9.08 -10.22 -17.38
C GLU A 210 -7.54 -10.24 -17.44
N LEU A 211 -6.87 -9.24 -16.90
CA LEU A 211 -5.40 -9.18 -16.82
C LEU A 211 -4.84 -10.40 -16.06
N LYS A 212 -5.44 -10.77 -14.93
CA LYS A 212 -5.03 -11.94 -14.13
C LYS A 212 -5.31 -13.25 -14.86
N ARG A 213 -6.39 -13.33 -15.64
CA ARG A 213 -6.71 -14.51 -16.45
C ARG A 213 -5.66 -14.74 -17.54
N LEU A 214 -5.25 -13.67 -18.24
CA LEU A 214 -4.30 -13.75 -19.36
C LEU A 214 -2.84 -13.83 -18.92
N ARG A 215 -2.46 -13.19 -17.82
CA ARG A 215 -1.09 -13.17 -17.28
C ARG A 215 -1.11 -13.46 -15.77
N PRO A 216 -1.40 -14.72 -15.38
CA PRO A 216 -1.66 -15.08 -13.97
C PRO A 216 -0.44 -14.99 -13.05
N LYS A 217 0.79 -14.97 -13.61
CA LYS A 217 2.02 -14.85 -12.82
C LYS A 217 2.46 -13.42 -12.59
N ALA A 218 1.86 -12.47 -13.28
CA ALA A 218 2.14 -11.05 -13.09
C ALA A 218 1.51 -10.53 -11.78
N LEU A 219 2.16 -9.57 -11.17
CA LEU A 219 1.66 -8.88 -10.00
C LEU A 219 0.85 -7.66 -10.43
N TRP A 220 -0.47 -7.84 -10.57
CA TRP A 220 -1.38 -6.81 -11.06
C TRP A 220 -1.90 -5.92 -9.95
N GLY A 221 -1.97 -4.61 -10.22
CA GLY A 221 -2.59 -3.62 -9.36
C GLY A 221 -2.71 -2.26 -10.03
N PHE A 222 -3.44 -1.36 -9.38
CA PHE A 222 -3.62 0.01 -9.85
C PHE A 222 -2.65 0.98 -9.16
N SER A 223 -2.22 2.00 -9.89
CA SER A 223 -1.54 3.19 -9.39
C SER A 223 -2.40 4.43 -9.71
N PRO A 224 -2.49 5.42 -8.81
CA PRO A 224 -1.66 5.72 -7.64
C PRO A 224 -2.20 5.16 -6.30
N TYR A 225 -2.75 3.99 -6.28
CA TYR A 225 -3.46 3.45 -5.11
C TYR A 225 -2.62 2.45 -4.29
N PRO A 226 -2.81 2.39 -2.94
CA PRO A 226 -3.55 3.36 -2.12
C PRO A 226 -2.79 4.69 -2.02
N GLY A 227 -3.52 5.75 -1.75
CA GLY A 227 -2.95 7.07 -1.51
C GLY A 227 -3.27 7.58 -0.10
N CYS A 228 -2.46 8.49 0.40
CA CYS A 228 -2.69 9.22 1.63
C CYS A 228 -2.55 10.70 1.32
N TYR A 229 -3.65 11.35 0.97
CA TYR A 229 -3.62 12.77 0.64
C TYR A 229 -3.31 13.60 1.89
N SER A 230 -2.30 14.42 1.77
CA SER A 230 -1.94 15.44 2.75
C SER A 230 -1.72 16.75 2.02
N ASP A 231 -2.23 17.83 2.56
CA ASP A 231 -1.99 19.16 2.01
C ASP A 231 -0.47 19.43 1.94
N PRO A 232 0.08 19.71 0.74
CA PRO A 232 1.52 19.97 0.57
C PRO A 232 2.06 21.11 1.45
N THR A 233 1.21 22.07 1.81
CA THR A 233 1.62 23.18 2.68
C THR A 233 1.83 22.74 4.12
N GLN A 234 1.08 21.75 4.59
CA GLN A 234 1.23 21.19 5.95
C GLN A 234 2.52 20.41 6.12
N VAL A 235 3.04 19.80 5.07
CA VAL A 235 4.32 19.06 5.10
C VAL A 235 5.49 19.94 5.53
N MET A 236 5.38 21.25 5.29
CA MET A 236 6.40 22.24 5.66
C MET A 236 6.27 22.77 7.10
N LEU A 237 5.20 22.41 7.81
CA LEU A 237 4.99 22.87 9.20
C LEU A 237 5.86 22.08 10.19
N ALA A 238 6.35 22.77 11.21
CA ALA A 238 7.22 22.17 12.24
C ALA A 238 6.52 21.05 13.06
N ASN A 239 5.20 21.06 13.14
CA ASN A 239 4.38 20.08 13.86
C ASN A 239 3.80 18.98 12.94
N TYR A 240 4.22 18.91 11.70
CA TYR A 240 3.77 17.87 10.78
C TYR A 240 4.22 16.48 11.24
N THR A 241 3.29 15.55 11.35
CA THR A 241 3.53 14.21 11.89
C THR A 241 3.74 13.14 10.81
N GLY A 242 3.33 13.41 9.57
CA GLY A 242 3.34 12.44 8.48
C GLY A 242 2.30 11.32 8.58
N ARG A 243 1.48 11.33 9.62
CA ARG A 243 0.41 10.32 9.77
C ARG A 243 -0.67 10.54 8.72
N CYS A 244 -1.13 9.44 8.13
CA CYS A 244 -2.25 9.50 7.21
C CYS A 244 -3.52 9.96 7.94
N PRO A 245 -4.25 10.97 7.42
CA PRO A 245 -5.49 11.42 8.04
C PRO A 245 -6.51 10.28 8.15
N PRO A 246 -7.25 10.16 9.27
CA PRO A 246 -8.25 9.11 9.46
C PRO A 246 -9.31 9.07 8.35
N ALA A 247 -9.67 10.23 7.79
CA ALA A 247 -10.61 10.31 6.67
C ALA A 247 -10.06 9.62 5.40
N GLU A 248 -8.77 9.83 5.10
CA GLU A 248 -8.11 9.16 3.97
C GLU A 248 -7.98 7.65 4.19
N MET A 249 -7.65 7.24 5.42
CA MET A 249 -7.62 5.82 5.78
C MET A 249 -9.00 5.18 5.59
N ALA A 250 -10.07 5.82 6.04
CA ALA A 250 -11.45 5.34 5.85
C ALA A 250 -11.82 5.23 4.37
N LEU A 251 -11.41 6.19 3.53
CA LEU A 251 -11.60 6.12 2.09
C LEU A 251 -10.81 4.94 1.47
N ASN A 252 -9.60 4.67 1.92
CA ASN A 252 -8.86 3.49 1.47
C ASN A 252 -9.55 2.19 1.91
N ASP A 253 -10.13 2.15 3.12
CA ASP A 253 -10.85 0.97 3.61
C ASP A 253 -12.11 0.67 2.78
N GLN A 254 -12.80 1.68 2.28
CA GLN A 254 -13.92 1.52 1.34
C GLN A 254 -13.51 0.84 0.02
N LEU A 255 -12.23 0.90 -0.37
CA LEU A 255 -11.70 0.23 -1.55
C LEU A 255 -11.25 -1.23 -1.29
N LEU A 256 -11.67 -1.85 -0.17
CA LEU A 256 -11.31 -3.24 0.15
C LEU A 256 -11.69 -4.23 -0.98
N TRP A 257 -12.76 -3.94 -1.72
CA TRP A 257 -13.15 -4.71 -2.91
C TRP A 257 -12.06 -4.71 -3.99
N LEU A 258 -11.31 -3.62 -4.12
CA LEU A 258 -10.18 -3.47 -5.06
C LEU A 258 -8.95 -4.21 -4.53
N TRP A 259 -8.59 -3.98 -3.26
CA TRP A 259 -7.40 -4.57 -2.65
C TRP A 259 -7.43 -6.10 -2.69
N LYS A 260 -8.58 -6.71 -2.40
CA LYS A 260 -8.79 -8.17 -2.49
C LYS A 260 -8.59 -8.74 -3.90
N ARG A 261 -8.66 -7.92 -4.92
CA ARG A 261 -8.47 -8.31 -6.32
C ARG A 261 -7.08 -8.03 -6.84
N CYS A 262 -6.34 -7.14 -6.22
CA CYS A 262 -4.94 -6.85 -6.58
C CYS A 262 -4.02 -8.04 -6.25
N SER A 263 -2.88 -8.10 -6.92
CA SER A 263 -1.78 -9.03 -6.62
C SER A 263 -0.59 -8.31 -6.00
N ALA A 264 -0.55 -6.98 -6.12
CA ALA A 264 0.40 -6.05 -5.51
C ALA A 264 -0.24 -4.67 -5.40
N LEU A 265 0.35 -3.79 -4.57
CA LEU A 265 -0.06 -2.40 -4.40
C LEU A 265 1.03 -1.47 -4.95
N TYR A 266 0.60 -0.39 -5.60
CA TYR A 266 1.47 0.56 -6.32
C TYR A 266 1.21 2.01 -5.88
N PRO A 267 1.50 2.38 -4.62
CA PRO A 267 1.38 3.76 -4.17
C PRO A 267 2.35 4.65 -4.94
N LEU A 268 2.00 5.92 -5.11
CA LEU A 268 2.83 6.90 -5.80
C LEU A 268 3.57 7.76 -4.79
N LEU A 269 4.89 7.81 -4.90
CA LEU A 269 5.74 8.68 -4.09
C LEU A 269 6.29 9.81 -4.97
N THR A 270 5.83 11.02 -4.72
CA THR A 270 6.31 12.22 -5.40
C THR A 270 6.70 13.29 -4.38
N LEU A 271 7.74 14.04 -4.68
CA LEU A 271 8.17 15.19 -3.91
C LEU A 271 8.22 16.43 -4.79
N GLU A 272 7.71 17.54 -4.27
CA GLU A 272 7.96 18.85 -4.86
C GLU A 272 9.39 19.32 -4.52
N LYS A 273 9.96 20.14 -5.40
CA LYS A 273 11.35 20.63 -5.20
C LYS A 273 11.54 21.35 -3.87
N LEU A 274 10.54 22.09 -3.41
CA LEU A 274 10.59 22.83 -2.14
C LEU A 274 10.52 21.93 -0.92
N GLN A 275 9.97 20.72 -1.05
CA GLN A 275 9.91 19.73 0.03
C GLN A 275 11.23 18.98 0.17
N GLY A 276 12.05 18.94 -0.90
CA GLY A 276 13.27 18.14 -0.96
C GLY A 276 14.23 18.42 0.20
N GLY A 277 14.78 17.36 0.78
CA GLY A 277 15.74 17.42 1.89
C GLY A 277 15.16 17.82 3.24
N THR A 278 13.85 18.04 3.36
CA THR A 278 13.22 18.42 4.64
C THR A 278 12.83 17.21 5.49
N SER A 279 12.74 17.41 6.80
CA SER A 279 12.19 16.37 7.71
C SER A 279 10.72 16.06 7.41
N GLY A 280 9.95 17.05 6.97
CA GLY A 280 8.57 16.89 6.55
C GLY A 280 8.44 15.98 5.33
N ALA A 281 9.34 16.09 4.34
CA ALA A 281 9.36 15.17 3.19
C ALA A 281 9.53 13.71 3.62
N ARG A 282 10.45 13.42 4.55
CA ARG A 282 10.63 12.07 5.11
C ARG A 282 9.34 11.56 5.75
N LEU A 283 8.73 12.36 6.60
CA LEU A 283 7.50 11.99 7.30
C LEU A 283 6.35 11.76 6.32
N TYR A 284 6.20 12.62 5.30
CA TYR A 284 5.20 12.48 4.25
C TYR A 284 5.35 11.15 3.49
N LEU A 285 6.55 10.87 3.00
CA LEU A 285 6.82 9.64 2.25
C LEU A 285 6.64 8.39 3.12
N SER A 286 7.11 8.44 4.36
CA SER A 286 6.91 7.38 5.34
C SER A 286 5.41 7.11 5.59
N GLY A 287 4.59 8.16 5.68
CA GLY A 287 3.15 8.06 5.83
C GLY A 287 2.47 7.37 4.64
N GLN A 288 2.86 7.72 3.41
CA GLN A 288 2.36 7.06 2.19
C GLN A 288 2.67 5.56 2.18
N ILE A 289 3.92 5.21 2.51
CA ILE A 289 4.37 3.81 2.51
C ILE A 289 3.66 3.02 3.62
N LYS A 290 3.58 3.59 4.84
CA LYS A 290 2.90 2.94 5.98
C LYS A 290 1.43 2.69 5.71
N GLU A 291 0.73 3.63 5.08
CA GLU A 291 -0.67 3.43 4.69
C GLU A 291 -0.81 2.33 3.65
N ALA A 292 0.08 2.26 2.66
CA ALA A 292 0.06 1.17 1.68
C ALA A 292 0.35 -0.20 2.34
N LEU A 293 1.26 -0.27 3.32
CA LEU A 293 1.53 -1.48 4.08
C LEU A 293 0.33 -1.88 4.97
N ARG A 294 -0.34 -0.91 5.61
CA ARG A 294 -1.58 -1.16 6.35
C ARG A 294 -2.65 -1.77 5.45
N VAL A 295 -2.88 -1.19 4.28
CA VAL A 295 -3.84 -1.69 3.30
C VAL A 295 -3.45 -3.08 2.79
N SER A 296 -2.16 -3.34 2.61
CA SER A 296 -1.67 -4.66 2.16
C SER A 296 -2.03 -5.78 3.13
N SER A 297 -1.99 -5.50 4.43
CA SER A 297 -2.39 -6.45 5.48
C SER A 297 -3.90 -6.68 5.55
N LEU A 298 -4.72 -5.71 5.14
CA LEU A 298 -6.18 -5.86 5.08
C LEU A 298 -6.66 -6.64 3.85
N ALA A 299 -5.86 -6.67 2.80
CA ALA A 299 -6.26 -7.22 1.51
C ALA A 299 -6.39 -8.75 1.50
N GLN A 300 -5.53 -9.43 2.25
CA GLN A 300 -5.45 -10.88 2.31
C GLN A 300 -5.37 -11.34 3.77
N ALA A 301 -5.99 -12.48 4.07
CA ALA A 301 -5.97 -13.04 5.43
C ALA A 301 -4.68 -13.82 5.75
N GLU A 302 -3.98 -14.29 4.73
CA GLU A 302 -2.91 -15.26 4.89
C GLU A 302 -1.50 -14.66 4.77
N PHE A 303 -1.36 -13.56 4.06
CA PHE A 303 -0.09 -12.85 3.89
C PHE A 303 -0.32 -11.42 3.40
N ASP A 304 0.64 -10.55 3.68
CA ASP A 304 0.61 -9.18 3.18
C ASP A 304 0.84 -9.14 1.67
N LEU A 305 0.05 -8.36 0.94
CA LEU A 305 0.33 -8.08 -0.47
C LEU A 305 1.68 -7.37 -0.61
N PRO A 306 2.48 -7.70 -1.63
CA PRO A 306 3.71 -6.96 -1.88
C PRO A 306 3.40 -5.52 -2.30
N VAL A 307 4.13 -4.57 -1.73
CA VAL A 307 4.01 -3.14 -2.02
C VAL A 307 5.24 -2.70 -2.83
N PHE A 308 5.00 -2.07 -3.98
CA PHE A 308 6.02 -1.52 -4.86
C PHE A 308 5.73 -0.04 -5.13
N PRO A 309 6.22 0.88 -4.31
CA PRO A 309 6.04 2.30 -4.58
C PRO A 309 6.61 2.72 -5.94
N LEU A 310 5.87 3.56 -6.66
CA LEU A 310 6.33 4.23 -7.87
C LEU A 310 7.05 5.52 -7.49
N ILE A 311 8.29 5.67 -7.92
CA ILE A 311 9.16 6.80 -7.59
C ILE A 311 9.64 7.46 -8.88
N LYS A 312 9.47 8.79 -9.00
CA LYS A 312 10.10 9.55 -10.09
C LYS A 312 11.58 9.78 -9.78
N SER A 313 12.42 9.78 -10.80
CA SER A 313 13.83 10.15 -10.68
C SER A 313 14.06 11.64 -10.43
N VAL A 314 13.04 12.46 -10.71
CA VAL A 314 13.04 13.93 -10.60
C VAL A 314 11.97 14.41 -9.63
N TYR A 315 12.14 15.62 -9.09
CA TYR A 315 11.08 16.29 -8.34
C TYR A 315 9.89 16.61 -9.24
N ALA A 316 8.68 16.55 -8.68
CA ALA A 316 7.47 16.88 -9.40
C ALA A 316 7.56 18.27 -10.02
N SER A 317 6.95 18.43 -11.20
CA SER A 317 6.90 19.71 -11.95
C SER A 317 8.29 20.29 -12.31
N THR A 318 9.37 19.49 -12.20
CA THR A 318 10.73 19.94 -12.55
C THR A 318 11.48 18.87 -13.32
N LYS A 319 12.63 19.24 -13.92
CA LYS A 319 13.61 18.30 -14.50
C LYS A 319 14.83 18.08 -13.59
N THR A 320 14.74 18.49 -12.31
CA THR A 320 15.85 18.34 -11.34
C THR A 320 15.78 16.96 -10.71
N PHE A 321 16.87 16.19 -10.77
CA PHE A 321 16.97 14.89 -10.13
C PHE A 321 16.87 14.98 -8.60
N LEU A 322 16.37 13.90 -7.99
CA LEU A 322 16.31 13.79 -6.55
C LEU A 322 17.71 13.87 -5.92
N SER A 323 17.78 14.51 -4.77
CA SER A 323 19.01 14.50 -3.97
C SER A 323 19.27 13.12 -3.37
N GLN A 324 20.51 12.85 -2.95
CA GLN A 324 20.83 11.61 -2.23
C GLN A 324 20.00 11.46 -0.95
N ALA A 325 19.74 12.54 -0.22
CA ALA A 325 18.88 12.51 0.95
C ALA A 325 17.44 12.09 0.62
N ASP A 326 16.92 12.54 -0.53
CA ASP A 326 15.57 12.17 -0.95
C ASP A 326 15.50 10.77 -1.57
N LEU A 327 16.60 10.22 -2.08
CA LEU A 327 16.70 8.80 -2.39
C LEU A 327 16.64 7.94 -1.12
N VAL A 328 17.24 8.39 0.00
CA VAL A 328 17.09 7.75 1.30
C VAL A 328 15.64 7.81 1.78
N ASN A 329 14.99 8.97 1.64
CA ASN A 329 13.61 9.17 2.05
C ASN A 329 12.58 8.41 1.19
N THR A 330 12.93 8.01 -0.03
CA THR A 330 12.07 7.24 -0.95
C THR A 330 12.45 5.75 -0.95
N ILE A 331 13.60 5.40 -1.54
CA ILE A 331 14.06 4.02 -1.70
C ILE A 331 14.44 3.41 -0.35
N GLY A 332 15.25 4.12 0.45
CA GLY A 332 15.69 3.65 1.76
C GLY A 332 14.54 3.46 2.74
N GLU A 333 13.59 4.41 2.78
CA GLU A 333 12.39 4.31 3.61
C GLU A 333 11.52 3.13 3.18
N SER A 334 11.32 2.93 1.87
CA SER A 334 10.57 1.78 1.34
C SER A 334 11.19 0.44 1.77
N ALA A 335 12.52 0.32 1.66
CA ALA A 335 13.23 -0.89 2.07
C ALA A 335 13.13 -1.15 3.58
N ALA A 336 13.36 -0.11 4.40
CA ALA A 336 13.38 -0.23 5.85
C ALA A 336 12.01 -0.52 6.47
N THR A 337 10.91 -0.11 5.83
CA THR A 337 9.55 -0.31 6.34
C THR A 337 8.89 -1.59 5.85
N GLY A 338 9.49 -2.31 4.89
CA GLY A 338 9.02 -3.62 4.45
C GLY A 338 8.31 -3.63 3.10
N ALA A 339 8.51 -2.64 2.23
CA ALA A 339 8.13 -2.76 0.83
C ALA A 339 8.89 -3.92 0.16
N ALA A 340 8.31 -4.53 -0.87
CA ALA A 340 8.94 -5.62 -1.62
C ALA A 340 9.92 -5.12 -2.69
N GLY A 341 9.91 -3.85 -2.97
CA GLY A 341 10.76 -3.18 -3.93
C GLY A 341 10.23 -1.80 -4.27
N VAL A 342 10.80 -1.17 -5.28
CA VAL A 342 10.33 0.10 -5.84
C VAL A 342 10.39 0.06 -7.37
N VAL A 343 9.57 0.89 -8.01
CA VAL A 343 9.59 1.09 -9.45
C VAL A 343 10.04 2.52 -9.74
N ILE A 344 11.18 2.67 -10.39
CA ILE A 344 11.62 3.97 -10.90
C ILE A 344 10.95 4.18 -12.24
N TRP A 345 10.09 5.18 -12.32
CA TRP A 345 9.28 5.43 -13.49
C TRP A 345 9.28 6.90 -13.85
N GLU A 346 8.96 7.17 -15.09
CA GLU A 346 8.80 8.53 -15.58
C GLU A 346 7.70 8.53 -16.64
N ARG A 347 6.81 9.49 -16.57
CA ARG A 347 5.91 9.86 -17.64
C ARG A 347 5.88 11.37 -17.73
N SER A 348 6.00 11.87 -18.94
CA SER A 348 5.57 13.22 -19.26
C SER A 348 4.05 13.30 -19.24
N GLU A 349 3.49 14.39 -18.75
CA GLU A 349 2.03 14.64 -18.70
C GLU A 349 1.44 14.76 -20.11
N THR A 350 2.26 14.93 -21.14
CA THR A 350 1.85 15.12 -22.53
C THR A 350 2.60 14.16 -23.47
N LYS A 351 2.17 12.91 -23.54
CA LYS A 351 2.70 11.87 -24.45
C LYS A 351 4.15 11.49 -24.18
N ILE A 352 4.62 10.36 -24.74
CA ILE A 352 6.01 9.92 -24.67
C ILE A 352 6.90 11.02 -25.26
N GLU A 353 7.39 11.92 -24.40
CA GLU A 353 8.42 12.87 -24.84
C GLU A 353 9.69 12.07 -25.08
N VAL A 354 10.11 12.02 -26.34
CA VAL A 354 11.46 11.59 -26.67
C VAL A 354 12.41 12.59 -26.02
N LYS A 355 13.15 12.14 -25.01
CA LYS A 355 14.13 12.97 -24.31
C LYS A 355 15.18 13.46 -25.31
N THR A 356 15.62 14.67 -25.13
CA THR A 356 16.77 15.17 -25.89
C THR A 356 18.02 14.37 -25.53
N ASN A 357 19.01 14.30 -26.43
CA ASN A 357 20.28 13.62 -26.16
C ASN A 357 20.95 14.12 -24.87
N ARG A 358 20.79 15.40 -24.52
CA ARG A 358 21.31 15.97 -23.29
C ARG A 358 20.58 15.44 -22.06
N GLU A 359 19.27 15.38 -22.06
CA GLU A 359 18.47 14.83 -20.95
C GLU A 359 18.78 13.36 -20.73
N CYS A 360 19.04 12.61 -21.79
CA CYS A 360 19.47 11.21 -21.70
C CYS A 360 20.88 11.07 -21.10
N GLN A 361 21.80 11.95 -21.45
CA GLN A 361 23.14 11.97 -20.87
C GLN A 361 23.09 12.36 -19.39
N ASP A 362 22.32 13.37 -19.04
CA ASP A 362 22.12 13.81 -17.64
C ASP A 362 21.51 12.67 -16.80
N LEU A 363 20.52 11.94 -17.35
CA LEU A 363 19.93 10.76 -16.68
C LEU A 363 20.96 9.65 -16.50
N ALA A 364 21.74 9.34 -17.54
CA ALA A 364 22.79 8.31 -17.47
C ALA A 364 23.86 8.68 -16.45
N GLU A 365 24.24 9.97 -16.38
CA GLU A 365 25.19 10.46 -15.39
C GLU A 365 24.62 10.38 -13.96
N PHE A 366 23.36 10.76 -13.75
CA PHE A 366 22.67 10.61 -12.47
C PHE A 366 22.62 9.15 -12.02
N VAL A 367 22.25 8.23 -12.92
CA VAL A 367 22.25 6.79 -12.63
C VAL A 367 23.65 6.35 -12.22
N ARG A 368 24.68 6.68 -13.00
CA ARG A 368 26.06 6.24 -12.76
C ARG A 368 26.64 6.78 -11.45
N LYS A 369 26.40 8.07 -11.13
CA LYS A 369 27.06 8.77 -10.01
C LYS A 369 26.28 8.75 -8.70
N VAL A 370 24.96 8.71 -8.73
CA VAL A 370 24.11 8.93 -7.56
C VAL A 370 23.16 7.76 -7.32
N LEU A 371 22.26 7.51 -8.26
CA LEU A 371 21.21 6.51 -8.08
C LEU A 371 21.79 5.09 -8.00
N GLY A 372 22.63 4.69 -8.96
CA GLY A 372 23.19 3.34 -9.05
C GLY A 372 23.98 2.92 -7.83
N PRO A 373 24.98 3.69 -7.37
CA PRO A 373 25.69 3.38 -6.13
C PRO A 373 24.78 3.26 -4.91
N TYR A 374 23.74 4.11 -4.82
CA TYR A 374 22.78 4.04 -3.73
C TYR A 374 21.90 2.78 -3.82
N THR A 375 21.44 2.40 -5.00
CA THR A 375 20.63 1.18 -5.18
C THR A 375 21.41 -0.08 -4.82
N VAL A 376 22.69 -0.17 -5.21
CA VAL A 376 23.58 -1.28 -4.80
C VAL A 376 23.68 -1.35 -3.28
N ASN A 377 23.93 -0.21 -2.61
CA ASN A 377 24.06 -0.17 -1.16
C ASN A 377 22.80 -0.74 -0.48
N VAL A 378 21.61 -0.28 -0.86
CA VAL A 378 20.35 -0.71 -0.26
C VAL A 378 20.04 -2.19 -0.57
N THR A 379 20.17 -2.61 -1.82
CA THR A 379 19.85 -3.99 -2.21
C THR A 379 20.78 -5.01 -1.54
N MET A 380 22.08 -4.73 -1.49
CA MET A 380 23.03 -5.58 -0.77
C MET A 380 22.77 -5.60 0.72
N ALA A 381 22.47 -4.46 1.36
CA ALA A 381 22.16 -4.41 2.78
C ALA A 381 20.89 -5.20 3.10
N THR A 382 19.85 -5.12 2.27
CA THR A 382 18.62 -5.92 2.46
C THR A 382 18.86 -7.41 2.30
N GLN A 383 19.71 -7.83 1.35
CA GLN A 383 20.09 -9.24 1.16
C GLN A 383 20.89 -9.77 2.35
N LEU A 384 21.90 -9.01 2.79
CA LEU A 384 22.73 -9.39 3.94
C LEU A 384 21.91 -9.47 5.24
N CYS A 385 21.02 -8.49 5.48
CA CYS A 385 20.13 -8.54 6.63
C CYS A 385 19.17 -9.73 6.56
N SER A 386 18.55 -9.99 5.42
CA SER A 386 17.70 -11.17 5.21
C SER A 386 18.46 -12.47 5.47
N ALA A 387 19.66 -12.59 4.95
CA ALA A 387 20.48 -13.79 5.14
C ALA A 387 20.92 -13.98 6.60
N SER A 388 21.40 -12.94 7.27
CA SER A 388 21.97 -13.01 8.63
C SER A 388 20.88 -13.04 9.70
N LEU A 389 19.94 -12.09 9.69
CA LEU A 389 18.92 -11.98 10.74
C LEU A 389 17.72 -12.91 10.47
N CYS A 390 17.30 -13.07 9.21
CA CYS A 390 16.09 -13.80 8.84
C CYS A 390 16.38 -15.16 8.13
N GLN A 391 17.62 -15.62 8.12
CA GLN A 391 18.02 -16.91 7.53
C GLN A 391 17.58 -17.08 6.05
N GLY A 392 17.44 -15.98 5.31
CA GLY A 392 16.93 -15.97 3.93
C GLY A 392 15.43 -16.30 3.80
N LYS A 393 14.71 -16.50 4.90
CA LYS A 393 13.28 -16.90 4.93
C LYS A 393 12.34 -15.75 5.25
N GLY A 394 12.84 -14.52 5.31
CA GLY A 394 12.09 -13.32 5.60
C GLY A 394 12.83 -12.10 5.09
N ARG A 395 12.22 -10.94 5.25
CA ARG A 395 12.83 -9.64 5.01
C ARG A 395 12.97 -8.88 6.32
N CYS A 396 14.00 -8.05 6.40
CA CYS A 396 14.18 -7.15 7.55
C CYS A 396 13.21 -5.98 7.46
N VAL A 397 12.50 -5.72 8.54
CA VAL A 397 11.62 -4.57 8.70
C VAL A 397 11.97 -3.83 9.98
N ARG A 398 11.86 -2.52 9.96
CA ARG A 398 12.18 -1.65 11.09
C ARG A 398 11.30 -2.00 12.30
N GLN A 399 11.90 -2.20 13.50
CA GLN A 399 11.15 -2.51 14.73
C GLN A 399 10.32 -1.31 15.19
N ASN A 400 10.94 -0.11 15.22
CA ASN A 400 10.23 1.13 15.45
C ASN A 400 9.96 1.84 14.13
N PRO A 401 8.71 1.85 13.64
CA PRO A 401 8.38 2.46 12.36
C PRO A 401 8.73 3.94 12.25
N ASP A 402 8.86 4.66 13.37
CA ASP A 402 9.13 6.10 13.40
C ASP A 402 10.63 6.42 13.49
N SER A 403 11.49 5.42 13.70
CA SER A 403 12.94 5.62 13.75
C SER A 403 13.48 5.99 12.35
N SER A 404 14.72 6.51 12.33
CA SER A 404 15.48 6.82 11.12
C SER A 404 16.53 5.76 10.79
N ALA A 405 16.35 4.52 11.25
CA ALA A 405 17.22 3.42 10.90
C ALA A 405 16.96 2.97 9.45
N TYR A 406 18.00 2.80 8.67
CA TYR A 406 17.93 2.38 7.26
C TYR A 406 18.77 1.13 7.00
N LEU A 407 18.40 0.35 6.01
CA LEU A 407 19.18 -0.78 5.53
C LEU A 407 20.26 -0.27 4.58
N HIS A 408 21.39 0.11 5.16
CA HIS A 408 22.60 0.56 4.47
C HIS A 408 23.78 -0.31 4.86
N LEU A 409 24.70 -0.52 3.93
CA LEU A 409 25.96 -1.17 4.25
C LEU A 409 26.77 -0.31 5.23
N PRO A 410 27.45 -0.92 6.22
CA PRO A 410 28.36 -0.17 7.09
C PRO A 410 29.48 0.47 6.26
N PRO A 411 29.96 1.66 6.63
CA PRO A 411 31.07 2.31 5.92
C PRO A 411 32.33 1.45 6.02
N PRO A 412 33.15 1.37 4.94
CA PRO A 412 34.33 0.51 4.88
C PRO A 412 35.46 0.86 5.85
N SER A 413 35.33 1.93 6.63
CA SER A 413 36.44 2.56 7.37
C SER A 413 36.63 2.13 8.83
N THR A 414 35.88 1.18 9.35
CA THR A 414 36.11 0.75 10.75
C THR A 414 37.14 -0.38 10.92
N VAL A 415 37.59 -0.99 9.85
CA VAL A 415 38.58 -2.09 9.87
C VAL A 415 39.98 -1.61 9.52
N ALA A 416 40.13 -0.59 8.65
CA ALA A 416 41.44 -0.12 8.18
C ALA A 416 42.14 0.85 9.17
N GLU A 417 41.42 1.69 9.92
CA GLU A 417 42.03 2.63 10.87
C GLU A 417 42.59 1.95 12.12
N LYS A 418 42.01 0.84 12.57
CA LYS A 418 42.55 0.08 13.71
C LYS A 418 43.79 -0.73 13.39
N VAL A 419 44.08 -0.99 12.11
CA VAL A 419 45.28 -1.72 11.67
C VAL A 419 46.47 -0.77 11.50
N THR A 420 46.25 0.48 11.11
CA THR A 420 47.33 1.47 10.93
C THR A 420 47.78 2.08 12.25
N GLU A 421 46.88 2.29 13.23
CA GLU A 421 47.26 2.84 14.54
C GLU A 421 48.02 1.83 15.43
N LYS A 422 47.87 0.51 15.16
CA LYS A 422 48.63 -0.54 15.84
C LYS A 422 49.99 -0.84 15.21
N ALA A 423 50.28 -0.38 14.00
CA ALA A 423 51.54 -0.63 13.30
C ALA A 423 52.65 0.38 13.65
N GLU A 424 52.30 1.55 14.23
CA GLU A 424 53.31 2.57 14.58
C GLU A 424 53.78 2.51 16.05
N THR A 425 53.14 1.72 16.93
CA THR A 425 53.49 1.66 18.35
C THR A 425 54.17 0.35 18.80
N ALA A 426 54.42 -0.60 17.87
CA ALA A 426 55.04 -1.87 18.23
C ALA A 426 56.49 -1.97 17.70
N LYS A 427 57.38 -1.17 18.32
CA LYS A 427 58.80 -1.54 18.42
C LYS A 427 59.16 -1.74 19.90
N SER A 428 59.51 -2.98 20.22
CA SER A 428 60.07 -3.48 21.45
C SER A 428 59.09 -4.15 22.41
N THR A 429 59.02 -5.44 22.39
CA THR A 429 59.47 -6.41 23.40
C THR A 429 58.90 -7.80 23.11
N ASP A 430 59.79 -8.78 23.14
CA ASP A 430 59.52 -10.22 23.07
C ASP A 430 58.57 -10.70 24.17
N GLN A 431 57.50 -11.42 23.76
CA GLN A 431 56.96 -12.60 24.44
C GLN A 431 55.79 -13.22 23.64
N PRO A 432 55.52 -14.54 23.76
CA PRO A 432 54.89 -15.31 22.71
C PRO A 432 53.36 -15.38 22.74
N ASP A 433 52.81 -15.56 21.56
CA ASP A 433 51.52 -16.08 21.13
C ASP A 433 50.45 -16.39 22.20
N THR A 434 49.44 -15.55 22.18
CA THR A 434 48.06 -16.00 22.32
C THR A 434 47.25 -15.36 21.20
N ASP A 435 46.82 -16.21 20.27
CA ASP A 435 45.89 -15.89 19.22
C ASP A 435 44.58 -15.27 19.77
N ILE A 436 44.54 -13.96 19.92
CA ILE A 436 43.28 -13.25 20.05
C ILE A 436 42.75 -13.07 18.63
N LYS A 437 42.05 -14.10 18.12
CA LYS A 437 41.09 -13.91 17.03
C LYS A 437 40.09 -12.86 17.50
N THR A 438 40.29 -11.62 17.12
CA THR A 438 39.24 -10.59 17.13
C THR A 438 38.14 -11.12 16.24
N ALA A 439 37.12 -11.73 16.83
CA ALA A 439 35.93 -12.19 16.12
C ALA A 439 35.33 -10.96 15.42
N GLU A 440 35.24 -11.02 14.09
CA GLU A 440 34.42 -10.06 13.35
C GLU A 440 33.03 -10.05 13.99
N PRO A 441 32.43 -8.87 14.23
CA PRO A 441 31.10 -8.81 14.81
C PRO A 441 30.14 -9.58 13.90
N ASP A 442 29.33 -10.46 14.50
CA ASP A 442 28.31 -11.22 13.79
C ASP A 442 27.47 -10.24 12.95
N PRO A 443 27.38 -10.42 11.64
CA PRO A 443 26.57 -9.57 10.77
C PRO A 443 25.11 -9.41 11.26
N ALA A 444 24.57 -10.42 11.95
CA ALA A 444 23.23 -10.36 12.54
C ALA A 444 23.11 -9.30 13.64
N GLU A 445 24.16 -9.09 14.44
CA GLU A 445 24.14 -8.12 15.55
C GLU A 445 24.02 -6.67 15.05
N ILE A 446 24.51 -6.37 13.83
CA ILE A 446 24.40 -5.04 13.20
C ILE A 446 22.93 -4.66 13.00
N TRP A 447 22.10 -5.63 12.59
CA TRP A 447 20.70 -5.38 12.21
C TRP A 447 19.73 -5.59 13.38
N LYS A 448 20.06 -6.46 14.34
CA LYS A 448 19.18 -6.91 15.43
C LYS A 448 18.65 -5.79 16.32
N LYS A 449 19.41 -4.71 16.45
CA LYS A 449 19.05 -3.55 17.26
C LYS A 449 17.83 -2.80 16.73
N ASP A 450 17.78 -2.58 15.41
CA ASP A 450 16.82 -1.68 14.78
C ASP A 450 15.81 -2.39 13.86
N PHE A 451 16.08 -3.67 13.53
CA PHE A 451 15.29 -4.44 12.59
C PHE A 451 14.81 -5.76 13.19
N GLN A 452 13.71 -6.25 12.68
CA GLN A 452 13.12 -7.56 12.97
C GLN A 452 12.76 -8.26 11.66
N CYS A 453 12.50 -9.58 11.72
CA CYS A 453 12.11 -10.34 10.55
C CYS A 453 10.61 -10.29 10.32
N GLN A 454 10.19 -9.95 9.11
CA GLN A 454 8.90 -10.31 8.57
C GLN A 454 9.09 -11.57 7.73
N TRP A 455 8.57 -12.70 8.22
CA TRP A 455 8.76 -14.00 7.59
C TRP A 455 7.94 -14.14 6.31
N TYR A 456 8.44 -14.89 5.36
CA TYR A 456 7.68 -15.24 4.16
C TYR A 456 6.74 -16.42 4.46
N LYS A 457 5.53 -16.39 3.88
CA LYS A 457 4.63 -17.54 3.89
C LYS A 457 5.25 -18.65 3.08
N THR A 458 5.46 -19.82 3.72
CA THR A 458 5.91 -21.04 3.05
C THR A 458 4.71 -21.78 2.46
N ALA A 459 4.95 -22.56 1.39
CA ALA A 459 3.90 -23.35 0.75
C ALA A 459 3.29 -24.43 1.68
N ASP A 460 3.99 -24.77 2.75
CA ASP A 460 3.64 -25.86 3.67
C ASP A 460 2.87 -25.42 4.93
N GLY A 461 2.30 -24.22 4.94
CA GLY A 461 1.32 -23.79 5.96
C GLY A 461 1.85 -23.59 7.38
N ASP A 462 3.12 -23.78 7.66
CA ASP A 462 3.68 -23.76 9.02
C ASP A 462 4.43 -22.44 9.33
N ALA A 463 3.66 -21.37 9.59
CA ALA A 463 4.21 -20.13 10.13
C ALA A 463 4.15 -20.08 11.67
N SER A 464 3.57 -21.10 12.35
CA SER A 464 3.19 -20.98 13.76
C SER A 464 4.19 -21.50 14.78
N ASP A 465 5.32 -22.13 14.39
CA ASP A 465 6.17 -22.82 15.35
C ASP A 465 7.64 -22.36 15.42
N ARG A 466 7.92 -21.07 15.20
CA ARG A 466 9.28 -20.54 15.47
C ARG A 466 9.25 -19.40 16.46
N GLN A 467 8.97 -19.77 17.72
CA GLN A 467 9.36 -18.95 18.87
C GLN A 467 10.87 -18.71 18.84
N SER A 468 11.25 -17.47 19.18
CA SER A 468 12.64 -17.09 19.47
C SER A 468 13.34 -18.15 20.31
N PRO A 469 14.64 -18.41 20.08
CA PRO A 469 15.41 -19.30 20.93
C PRO A 469 15.37 -18.78 22.37
N LYS A 470 14.80 -19.55 23.28
CA LYS A 470 15.02 -19.37 24.70
C LYS A 470 16.45 -19.83 25.00
N ASP A 471 17.21 -18.98 25.65
CA ASP A 471 18.51 -19.30 26.21
C ASP A 471 18.44 -20.54 27.10
N GLY A 472 19.40 -21.45 26.91
CA GLY A 472 19.90 -22.37 27.94
C GLY A 472 19.39 -23.80 27.85
N ALA A 473 20.25 -24.70 27.47
CA ALA A 473 20.81 -25.82 28.19
C ALA A 473 21.29 -26.91 27.22
N SER A 474 22.59 -27.18 27.33
CA SER A 474 23.27 -28.29 26.72
C SER A 474 22.82 -29.63 27.35
N VAL A 475 22.56 -30.64 26.55
CA VAL A 475 22.90 -32.04 26.87
C VAL A 475 23.13 -32.82 25.57
N GLY A 476 24.27 -33.50 25.50
CA GLY A 476 24.73 -34.27 24.36
C GLY A 476 24.03 -35.61 24.19
N GLY A 477 24.15 -36.19 22.99
CA GLY A 477 23.72 -37.57 22.72
C GLY A 477 23.94 -37.93 21.25
N LYS A 478 24.97 -38.63 21.02
CA LYS A 478 25.51 -39.51 19.98
C LYS A 478 24.69 -39.79 18.73
N ALA A 479 25.49 -39.85 17.67
CA ALA A 479 25.25 -40.34 16.32
C ALA A 479 24.89 -41.84 16.27
N GLU A 480 24.10 -42.17 15.24
CA GLU A 480 24.37 -43.35 14.41
C GLU A 480 23.66 -43.20 13.07
N GLY A 481 24.40 -43.51 12.03
CA GLY A 481 24.03 -43.44 10.65
C GLY A 481 23.31 -44.70 10.16
N ASN A 482 22.69 -44.62 9.05
CA ASN A 482 22.76 -45.64 8.02
C ASN A 482 22.35 -45.16 6.63
N THR A 483 23.03 -45.75 5.71
CA THR A 483 23.11 -45.60 4.26
C THR A 483 21.90 -46.16 3.51
N GLY A 484 21.61 -45.59 2.35
CA GLY A 484 21.39 -46.37 1.12
C GLY A 484 19.99 -46.33 0.52
N GLY A 485 19.91 -46.05 -0.77
CA GLY A 485 18.80 -46.48 -1.62
C GLY A 485 18.49 -45.57 -2.80
N VAL A 486 19.22 -45.76 -3.92
CA VAL A 486 18.90 -45.28 -5.27
C VAL A 486 17.89 -46.22 -5.92
N ALA A 487 16.89 -45.69 -6.61
CA ALA A 487 16.19 -46.25 -7.79
C ALA A 487 14.95 -45.33 -8.03
N GLY A 488 14.56 -44.85 -9.17
CA GLY A 488 14.67 -45.33 -10.51
C GLY A 488 13.46 -44.81 -11.27
N ILE A 489 13.71 -44.23 -12.39
CA ILE A 489 12.84 -43.68 -13.44
C ILE A 489 11.64 -44.56 -13.77
N THR A 490 10.43 -43.99 -14.04
CA THR A 490 9.61 -44.48 -15.16
C THR A 490 8.72 -43.36 -15.72
N ILE A 491 8.89 -43.13 -17.00
CA ILE A 491 8.09 -42.30 -17.92
C ILE A 491 6.92 -43.17 -18.39
N ALA A 492 5.71 -42.60 -18.44
CA ALA A 492 4.65 -43.16 -19.27
C ALA A 492 3.88 -42.05 -19.96
N SER A 493 4.12 -41.98 -21.26
CA SER A 493 3.32 -41.26 -22.26
C SER A 493 2.01 -42.00 -22.50
N SER A 494 0.90 -41.29 -22.70
CA SER A 494 -0.23 -41.85 -23.44
C SER A 494 -0.98 -40.75 -24.18
N THR A 495 -0.87 -40.76 -25.46
CA THR A 495 -1.64 -40.11 -26.50
C THR A 495 -2.93 -40.84 -26.80
N LYS A 496 -4.02 -40.11 -27.13
CA LYS A 496 -5.11 -40.40 -28.09
C LYS A 496 -6.07 -39.22 -28.06
N SER A 497 -6.20 -38.43 -29.11
CA SER A 497 -6.77 -38.56 -30.46
C SER A 497 -8.29 -38.47 -30.49
N ALA A 498 -8.76 -37.34 -30.98
CA ALA A 498 -9.82 -37.00 -31.97
C ALA A 498 -11.22 -37.59 -31.82
N SER A 499 -12.23 -36.69 -31.89
CA SER A 499 -13.24 -36.78 -32.98
C SER A 499 -14.06 -35.46 -33.06
N GLU A 500 -14.12 -34.93 -34.29
CA GLU A 500 -15.02 -33.92 -34.78
C GLU A 500 -16.46 -34.44 -34.77
N THR A 501 -17.43 -33.53 -34.57
CA THR A 501 -18.75 -33.61 -35.22
C THR A 501 -19.30 -32.19 -35.39
N GLU A 502 -19.38 -31.81 -36.64
CA GLU A 502 -20.25 -30.74 -37.16
C GLU A 502 -21.73 -31.05 -36.88
N PHE A 503 -22.50 -30.02 -36.55
CA PHE A 503 -23.88 -29.92 -37.06
C PHE A 503 -24.29 -28.44 -37.22
N ARG A 504 -24.94 -28.25 -38.34
CA ARG A 504 -25.34 -27.06 -39.08
C ARG A 504 -26.78 -26.68 -38.74
N GLY A 505 -27.06 -25.35 -38.72
CA GLY A 505 -28.30 -24.76 -39.29
C GLY A 505 -29.43 -24.51 -38.31
N SER A 506 -29.81 -23.37 -38.20
CA SER A 506 -30.80 -22.48 -38.84
C SER A 506 -31.82 -21.88 -37.86
N ASP A 507 -32.05 -20.58 -38.11
CA ASP A 507 -33.28 -19.79 -37.97
C ASP A 507 -33.77 -19.29 -36.62
N SER A 508 -33.77 -17.95 -36.52
CA SER A 508 -34.65 -17.12 -35.68
C SER A 508 -36.15 -17.33 -36.01
N PRO A 509 -37.12 -16.99 -35.13
CA PRO A 509 -37.38 -15.59 -34.80
C PRO A 509 -37.90 -15.30 -33.36
N ASP A 510 -37.66 -14.05 -32.96
CA ASP A 510 -38.57 -13.08 -32.34
C ASP A 510 -39.65 -13.57 -31.37
N THR A 511 -39.55 -13.24 -30.10
CA THR A 511 -40.71 -12.75 -29.31
C THR A 511 -40.22 -12.11 -27.99
N GLY A 512 -40.66 -10.87 -27.79
CA GLY A 512 -40.49 -10.11 -26.57
C GLY A 512 -41.24 -10.73 -25.38
N SER A 513 -40.67 -10.49 -24.22
CA SER A 513 -41.38 -10.59 -22.94
C SER A 513 -40.95 -9.53 -21.97
N PRO A 514 -41.87 -8.99 -21.21
CA PRO A 514 -41.71 -7.71 -20.52
C PRO A 514 -41.06 -7.85 -19.13
N MET A 515 -40.43 -6.75 -18.70
CA MET A 515 -39.95 -6.55 -17.34
C MET A 515 -41.07 -6.71 -16.31
N PRO A 516 -40.77 -7.28 -15.13
CA PRO A 516 -41.68 -7.21 -13.99
C PRO A 516 -41.58 -5.85 -13.30
N SER A 517 -42.73 -5.20 -13.14
CA SER A 517 -42.96 -4.06 -12.27
C SER A 517 -42.71 -4.44 -10.82
N LEU A 518 -41.88 -3.67 -10.14
CA LEU A 518 -41.75 -3.69 -8.69
C LEU A 518 -42.82 -2.75 -8.11
N GLU A 519 -43.87 -3.33 -7.54
CA GLU A 519 -44.82 -2.65 -6.68
C GLU A 519 -44.16 -2.26 -5.35
N ALA A 520 -44.44 -1.03 -4.91
CA ALA A 520 -44.07 -0.52 -3.61
C ALA A 520 -45.00 -1.12 -2.55
N PRO A 521 -44.51 -1.51 -1.36
CA PRO A 521 -45.36 -1.77 -0.22
C PRO A 521 -45.70 -0.46 0.52
N ALA A 522 -46.95 -0.37 0.88
CA ALA A 522 -47.57 0.70 1.62
C ALA A 522 -47.04 0.83 3.04
N ASP A 523 -47.08 2.06 3.47
CA ASP A 523 -46.90 2.61 4.81
C ASP A 523 -47.86 1.99 5.82
N ASP A 524 -47.38 1.51 6.98
CA ASP A 524 -48.13 1.45 8.22
C ASP A 524 -47.23 1.30 9.44
N GLY A 525 -47.36 2.20 10.38
CA GLY A 525 -47.15 1.93 11.80
C GLY A 525 -45.88 2.50 12.44
N ALA A 526 -46.01 3.71 12.93
CA ALA A 526 -45.11 4.27 13.93
C ALA A 526 -45.07 3.40 15.21
N SER A 527 -43.83 3.08 15.63
CA SER A 527 -43.52 2.61 16.98
C SER A 527 -42.30 3.31 17.54
N PRO A 528 -42.22 3.57 18.84
CA PRO A 528 -41.37 4.58 19.43
C PRO A 528 -39.89 4.16 19.44
N THR A 529 -39.04 5.09 19.07
CA THR A 529 -37.60 4.99 19.16
C THR A 529 -37.12 4.81 20.60
N ALA A 530 -36.69 3.61 20.94
CA ALA A 530 -35.89 3.37 22.13
C ALA A 530 -34.49 3.94 21.90
N ALA A 531 -34.05 4.87 22.73
CA ALA A 531 -32.69 5.39 22.74
C ALA A 531 -31.69 4.24 22.94
N PRO A 532 -30.61 4.16 22.16
CA PRO A 532 -29.60 3.11 22.31
C PRO A 532 -28.92 3.26 23.68
N ASN A 533 -28.81 2.16 24.40
CA ASN A 533 -28.20 2.07 25.70
C ASN A 533 -26.74 2.53 25.59
N MET A 534 -26.37 3.63 26.26
CA MET A 534 -25.03 4.22 26.26
C MET A 534 -23.91 3.23 26.61
N THR A 535 -24.23 2.15 27.30
CA THR A 535 -23.31 1.07 27.67
C THR A 535 -22.86 0.25 26.46
N ILE A 536 -23.73 0.02 25.47
CA ILE A 536 -23.40 -0.71 24.23
C ILE A 536 -22.53 0.16 23.34
N LEU A 537 -22.76 1.47 23.30
CA LEU A 537 -21.95 2.40 22.52
C LEU A 537 -20.51 2.49 23.07
N LEU A 538 -20.34 2.47 24.40
CA LEU A 538 -19.01 2.45 25.05
C LEU A 538 -18.26 1.14 24.82
N LEU A 539 -18.94 0.00 24.76
CA LEU A 539 -18.32 -1.29 24.43
C LEU A 539 -17.90 -1.37 22.95
N LEU A 540 -18.65 -0.76 22.04
CA LEU A 540 -18.31 -0.69 20.62
C LEU A 540 -17.12 0.24 20.38
N VAL A 541 -17.01 1.35 21.09
CA VAL A 541 -15.85 2.26 21.01
C VAL A 541 -14.60 1.63 21.61
N ALA A 542 -14.71 0.92 22.74
CA ALA A 542 -13.57 0.20 23.33
C ALA A 542 -13.11 -0.97 22.45
N GLY A 543 -14.02 -1.69 21.80
CA GLY A 543 -13.72 -2.75 20.84
C GLY A 543 -13.03 -2.21 19.57
N SER A 544 -13.41 -1.02 19.11
CA SER A 544 -12.80 -0.39 17.91
C SER A 544 -11.38 0.11 18.16
N LEU A 545 -11.03 0.46 19.40
CA LEU A 545 -9.67 0.89 19.76
C LEU A 545 -8.66 -0.28 19.86
N CYS A 546 -9.13 -1.51 20.02
CA CYS A 546 -8.28 -2.72 20.05
C CYS A 546 -8.18 -3.43 18.68
N LEU A 547 -8.98 -3.03 17.68
CA LEU A 547 -8.98 -3.60 16.32
C LEU A 547 -8.24 -2.72 15.29
N GLY A 548 -7.54 -1.69 15.71
CA GLY A 548 -6.63 -0.94 14.86
C GLY A 548 -5.28 -1.67 14.73
N PRO A 549 -4.64 -1.59 13.55
CA PRO A 549 -3.45 -2.36 13.18
C PRO A 549 -2.26 -2.07 14.05
#